data_1b2b37f0a9dc981f7ceb11a854982367
#
_entry.id   1b2b37f0a9dc981f7ceb11a854982367
#
_cell.length_a   1.000
_cell.length_b   1.000
_cell.length_c   1.000
_cell.angle_alpha   90.00
_cell.angle_beta   90.00
_cell.angle_gamma   90.00
#
_symmetry.space_group_name_H-M   'P 1'
#
loop_
_entity.id
_entity.type
_entity.pdbx_description
1 polymer ?
#
loop_
_entity_poly.entity_id
_entity_poly.type
_entity_poly.pdbx_seq_one_letter_code
_entity_poly.pdbx_strand_id
1 'polypeptide(L)'
;QRTSHGKEEKELKGDILWRNKSVEKTLQTKTVGVKSKYWRPGDTIRIKFLNGTTELQQQVRQYAALWLEYVDLNFEYVEVNETADVKIGFDMDEKWIAWSTIGTDCKAIPQNEPSLNFVWLEEEDELGIKAEVLRGFGSVLGLGFEHRNPDSPVRFKSTADIAGEYNISEEEVEEFKQLYTEGETDTTRYDKSSIMVLTIPRS
;
A
#
# COMPACT_ATOMS: atom_id res chain seq x y z
N GLN A 1 15.92 -24.27 8.34
CA GLN A 1 15.03 -25.00 7.42
C GLN A 1 13.61 -24.48 7.64
N ARG A 2 13.19 -23.52 6.83
CA ARG A 2 11.78 -23.10 6.74
C ARG A 2 11.04 -24.24 6.05
N THR A 3 10.07 -24.82 6.71
CA THR A 3 9.31 -25.99 6.24
C THR A 3 8.43 -25.60 5.05
N SER A 4 8.17 -26.55 4.14
CA SER A 4 7.28 -26.38 2.97
C SER A 4 5.88 -25.82 3.34
N HIS A 5 5.42 -26.06 4.56
CA HIS A 5 4.18 -25.50 5.11
C HIS A 5 4.18 -23.96 5.18
N GLY A 6 5.32 -23.34 5.51
CA GLY A 6 5.44 -21.89 5.58
C GLY A 6 5.36 -21.20 4.20
N LYS A 7 5.75 -21.90 3.13
CA LYS A 7 5.63 -21.36 1.75
C LYS A 7 4.21 -21.41 1.21
N GLU A 8 3.48 -22.51 1.44
CA GLU A 8 2.08 -22.63 1.03
C GLU A 8 1.17 -21.63 1.78
N GLU A 9 1.44 -21.41 3.06
CA GLU A 9 0.70 -20.44 3.87
C GLU A 9 1.02 -19.00 3.48
N LYS A 10 2.26 -18.73 3.05
CA LYS A 10 2.70 -17.46 2.48
C LYS A 10 2.02 -17.14 1.15
N GLU A 11 2.00 -18.10 0.19
CA GLU A 11 1.34 -17.92 -1.09
C GLU A 11 -0.15 -17.61 -0.93
N LEU A 12 -0.84 -18.32 -0.02
CA LEU A 12 -2.24 -18.09 0.28
C LEU A 12 -2.48 -16.69 0.90
N LYS A 13 -1.64 -16.23 1.81
CA LYS A 13 -1.82 -14.93 2.49
C LYS A 13 -1.43 -13.74 1.61
N GLY A 14 -0.37 -13.86 0.83
CA GLY A 14 0.03 -12.83 -0.13
C GLY A 14 -1.00 -12.63 -1.25
N ASP A 15 -1.54 -13.73 -1.81
CA ASP A 15 -2.56 -13.70 -2.85
C ASP A 15 -3.88 -13.05 -2.42
N ILE A 16 -4.15 -13.06 -1.12
CA ILE A 16 -5.44 -12.69 -0.55
C ILE A 16 -5.62 -11.19 -0.42
N LEU A 17 -4.57 -10.44 -0.15
CA LEU A 17 -4.70 -9.01 0.18
C LEU A 17 -4.36 -8.07 -0.98
N TRP A 18 -3.55 -8.50 -1.96
CA TRP A 18 -3.00 -7.54 -2.91
C TRP A 18 -3.01 -7.95 -4.41
N ARG A 19 -3.38 -9.14 -4.84
CA ARG A 19 -3.31 -9.50 -6.28
C ARG A 19 -4.39 -8.83 -7.13
N ASN A 20 -3.96 -8.01 -8.07
CA ASN A 20 -4.80 -7.56 -9.18
C ASN A 20 -4.08 -7.80 -10.52
N LYS A 21 -4.70 -8.63 -11.39
CA LYS A 21 -4.12 -9.09 -12.67
C LYS A 21 -4.13 -8.05 -13.80
N SER A 22 -4.51 -6.80 -13.58
CA SER A 22 -4.69 -5.81 -14.66
C SER A 22 -3.93 -4.50 -14.43
N VAL A 23 -2.62 -4.58 -14.19
CA VAL A 23 -1.79 -3.39 -13.89
C VAL A 23 -1.66 -2.43 -15.08
N GLU A 24 -1.79 -2.90 -16.31
CA GLU A 24 -1.58 -2.05 -17.50
C GLU A 24 -2.74 -1.12 -17.87
N LYS A 25 -3.94 -1.33 -17.33
CA LYS A 25 -5.13 -0.52 -17.64
C LYS A 25 -5.53 0.49 -16.58
N THR A 26 -4.85 0.55 -15.44
CA THR A 26 -5.46 1.02 -14.19
C THR A 26 -4.90 2.33 -13.66
N LEU A 27 -3.97 2.98 -14.33
CA LEU A 27 -3.54 4.33 -13.96
C LEU A 27 -4.54 5.41 -14.42
N GLN A 28 -5.79 5.05 -14.68
CA GLN A 28 -6.86 6.02 -14.86
C GLN A 28 -7.42 6.42 -13.49
N THR A 29 -7.46 7.71 -13.28
CA THR A 29 -7.77 8.49 -12.08
C THR A 29 -9.16 8.26 -11.43
N LYS A 30 -9.52 7.01 -11.15
CA LYS A 30 -10.73 6.69 -10.39
C LYS A 30 -10.32 6.03 -9.09
N THR A 31 -10.39 6.78 -8.00
CA THR A 31 -9.93 6.30 -6.71
C THR A 31 -10.48 7.17 -5.58
N VAL A 32 -10.27 6.75 -4.35
CA VAL A 32 -10.61 7.50 -3.15
C VAL A 32 -9.40 8.31 -2.72
N GLY A 33 -9.46 9.63 -2.81
CA GLY A 33 -8.42 10.49 -2.29
C GLY A 33 -8.78 11.08 -0.94
N VAL A 34 -7.89 11.01 0.05
CA VAL A 34 -8.12 11.55 1.40
C VAL A 34 -7.64 12.99 1.46
N LYS A 35 -8.57 13.95 1.41
CA LYS A 35 -8.30 15.39 1.24
C LYS A 35 -7.28 15.97 2.21
N SER A 36 -7.38 15.61 3.48
CA SER A 36 -6.49 16.13 4.54
C SER A 36 -5.06 15.58 4.46
N LYS A 37 -4.81 14.60 3.59
CA LYS A 37 -3.55 13.86 3.48
C LYS A 37 -2.79 14.15 2.18
N TYR A 38 -3.33 15.04 1.34
CA TYR A 38 -2.69 15.38 0.07
C TYR A 38 -1.39 16.17 0.27
N TRP A 39 -0.44 15.91 -0.60
CA TRP A 39 0.69 16.76 -0.86
C TRP A 39 0.25 17.99 -1.66
N ARG A 40 1.00 19.08 -1.56
CA ARG A 40 0.74 20.26 -2.40
C ARG A 40 1.34 20.06 -3.79
N PRO A 41 0.68 20.53 -4.86
CA PRO A 41 1.31 20.54 -6.18
C PRO A 41 2.69 21.20 -6.15
N GLY A 42 3.66 20.56 -6.79
CA GLY A 42 5.05 20.98 -6.81
C GLY A 42 5.90 20.52 -5.61
N ASP A 43 5.31 19.90 -4.58
CA ASP A 43 6.07 19.39 -3.43
C ASP A 43 7.11 18.33 -3.88
N THR A 44 8.24 18.32 -3.20
CA THR A 44 9.22 17.25 -3.30
C THR A 44 9.09 16.33 -2.09
N ILE A 45 8.80 15.06 -2.34
CA ILE A 45 8.72 14.01 -1.33
C ILE A 45 10.10 13.39 -1.16
N ARG A 46 10.69 13.55 0.00
CA ARG A 46 11.99 12.94 0.34
C ARG A 46 11.77 11.51 0.81
N ILE A 47 12.45 10.57 0.17
CA ILE A 47 12.24 9.13 0.35
C ILE A 47 13.58 8.47 0.70
N LYS A 48 13.61 7.63 1.71
CA LYS A 48 14.76 6.79 2.02
C LYS A 48 14.37 5.34 2.21
N PHE A 49 15.32 4.46 1.98
CA PHE A 49 15.20 3.04 2.31
C PHE A 49 15.89 2.77 3.64
N LEU A 50 15.21 2.05 4.52
CA LEU A 50 15.76 1.64 5.82
C LEU A 50 16.57 0.35 5.70
N ASN A 51 16.24 -0.50 4.73
CA ASN A 51 16.90 -1.77 4.41
C ASN A 51 16.62 -2.18 2.95
N GLY A 52 16.79 -3.47 2.62
CA GLY A 52 16.54 -4.02 1.28
C GLY A 52 17.77 -4.02 0.38
N THR A 53 17.79 -4.92 -0.60
CA THR A 53 18.87 -5.03 -1.60
C THR A 53 18.85 -3.85 -2.56
N THR A 54 19.99 -3.56 -3.19
CA THR A 54 20.09 -2.51 -4.21
C THR A 54 19.14 -2.75 -5.37
N GLU A 55 19.00 -3.99 -5.79
CA GLU A 55 18.12 -4.42 -6.87
C GLU A 55 16.65 -4.13 -6.54
N LEU A 56 16.23 -4.49 -5.33
CA LEU A 56 14.87 -4.25 -4.86
C LEU A 56 14.56 -2.76 -4.74
N GLN A 57 15.49 -1.98 -4.19
CA GLN A 57 15.37 -0.53 -4.11
C GLN A 57 15.26 0.11 -5.51
N GLN A 58 16.00 -0.39 -6.50
CA GLN A 58 15.91 0.09 -7.88
C GLN A 58 14.56 -0.22 -8.51
N GLN A 59 14.01 -1.42 -8.31
CA GLN A 59 12.67 -1.77 -8.78
C GLN A 59 11.60 -0.87 -8.15
N VAL A 60 11.69 -0.62 -6.84
CA VAL A 60 10.78 0.31 -6.17
C VAL A 60 10.88 1.72 -6.78
N ARG A 61 12.09 2.25 -6.99
CA ARG A 61 12.28 3.56 -7.65
C ARG A 61 11.65 3.60 -9.03
N GLN A 62 11.87 2.57 -9.83
CA GLN A 62 11.37 2.46 -11.20
C GLN A 62 9.85 2.49 -11.25
N TYR A 63 9.19 1.66 -10.44
CA TYR A 63 7.73 1.55 -10.49
C TYR A 63 7.03 2.72 -9.78
N ALA A 64 7.60 3.23 -8.70
CA ALA A 64 7.08 4.44 -8.05
C ALA A 64 7.08 5.65 -8.98
N ALA A 65 8.10 5.80 -9.82
CA ALA A 65 8.21 6.91 -10.76
C ALA A 65 7.06 6.98 -11.78
N LEU A 66 6.35 5.87 -12.03
CA LEU A 66 5.19 5.86 -12.92
C LEU A 66 4.05 6.77 -12.43
N TRP A 67 3.97 7.03 -11.13
CA TRP A 67 3.00 7.97 -10.58
C TRP A 67 3.25 9.43 -10.99
N LEU A 68 4.52 9.79 -11.24
CA LEU A 68 4.90 11.15 -11.60
C LEU A 68 4.36 11.60 -12.98
N GLU A 69 3.86 10.67 -13.79
CA GLU A 69 3.13 10.98 -15.02
C GLU A 69 1.71 11.52 -14.74
N TYR A 70 1.19 11.34 -13.53
CA TYR A 70 -0.21 11.62 -13.15
C TYR A 70 -0.35 12.67 -12.07
N VAL A 71 0.75 13.05 -11.40
CA VAL A 71 0.74 14.00 -10.27
C VAL A 71 1.82 15.06 -10.46
N ASP A 72 1.53 16.27 -10.03
CA ASP A 72 2.51 17.38 -10.00
C ASP A 72 3.31 17.33 -8.69
N LEU A 73 4.19 16.33 -8.57
CA LEU A 73 5.07 16.09 -7.43
C LEU A 73 6.46 15.66 -7.89
N ASN A 74 7.44 15.70 -6.99
CA ASN A 74 8.78 15.21 -7.24
C ASN A 74 9.17 14.18 -6.18
N PHE A 75 9.95 13.14 -6.56
CA PHE A 75 10.56 12.20 -5.65
C PHE A 75 12.07 12.45 -5.56
N GLU A 76 12.56 12.69 -4.33
CA GLU A 76 13.98 12.81 -4.02
C GLU A 76 14.38 11.64 -3.12
N TYR A 77 15.20 10.74 -3.64
CA TYR A 77 15.74 9.64 -2.85
C TYR A 77 17.01 10.07 -2.14
N VAL A 78 17.00 9.96 -0.82
CA VAL A 78 18.09 10.41 0.06
C VAL A 78 18.74 9.24 0.77
N GLU A 79 19.92 9.49 1.36
CA GLU A 79 20.64 8.48 2.12
C GLU A 79 19.95 8.13 3.43
N VAL A 80 20.22 6.93 3.98
CA VAL A 80 19.55 6.40 5.17
C VAL A 80 19.73 7.27 6.42
N ASN A 81 20.84 8.02 6.50
CA ASN A 81 21.15 8.92 7.60
C ASN A 81 20.53 10.32 7.44
N GLU A 82 19.92 10.62 6.32
CA GLU A 82 19.24 11.88 6.08
C GLU A 82 17.79 11.85 6.57
N THR A 83 17.21 13.04 6.77
CA THR A 83 15.78 13.17 7.07
C THR A 83 14.95 12.97 5.82
N ALA A 84 13.93 12.12 5.90
CA ALA A 84 13.01 11.84 4.81
C ALA A 84 11.55 11.93 5.28
N ASP A 85 10.66 12.23 4.35
CA ASP A 85 9.22 12.19 4.59
C ASP A 85 8.75 10.72 4.61
N VAL A 86 9.13 9.95 3.59
CA VAL A 86 8.79 8.54 3.44
C VAL A 86 9.97 7.65 3.80
N LYS A 87 9.77 6.70 4.67
CA LYS A 87 10.74 5.71 5.12
C LYS A 87 10.24 4.35 4.67
N ILE A 88 10.96 3.73 3.72
CA ILE A 88 10.59 2.43 3.15
C ILE A 88 11.35 1.33 3.87
N GLY A 89 10.60 0.38 4.41
CA GLY A 89 11.10 -0.86 4.97
C GLY A 89 10.69 -2.07 4.15
N PHE A 90 11.43 -3.16 4.31
CA PHE A 90 11.11 -4.46 3.77
C PHE A 90 11.18 -5.49 4.91
N ASP A 91 10.06 -6.18 5.16
CA ASP A 91 9.96 -7.17 6.25
C ASP A 91 10.43 -6.65 7.63
N MET A 92 10.18 -5.37 7.93
CA MET A 92 10.66 -4.71 9.16
C MET A 92 9.76 -4.94 10.38
N ASP A 93 8.61 -5.57 10.21
CA ASP A 93 7.74 -5.95 11.32
C ASP A 93 7.32 -7.43 11.20
N GLU A 94 6.71 -7.95 12.27
CA GLU A 94 6.21 -9.33 12.29
C GLU A 94 4.83 -9.46 11.61
N LYS A 95 4.30 -8.39 11.04
CA LYS A 95 3.02 -8.41 10.33
C LYS A 95 3.21 -9.09 8.98
N TRP A 96 2.21 -9.88 8.61
CA TRP A 96 2.20 -10.63 7.37
C TRP A 96 1.60 -9.84 6.19
N ILE A 97 1.43 -8.54 6.35
CA ILE A 97 0.71 -7.66 5.42
C ILE A 97 1.58 -6.44 5.12
N ALA A 98 1.76 -6.12 3.85
CA ALA A 98 2.33 -4.85 3.44
C ALA A 98 1.39 -3.70 3.85
N TRP A 99 1.94 -2.59 4.32
CA TRP A 99 1.16 -1.45 4.77
C TRP A 99 1.85 -0.11 4.48
N SER A 100 1.07 0.93 4.46
CA SER A 100 1.55 2.31 4.29
C SER A 100 0.70 3.28 5.11
N THR A 101 1.34 4.30 5.66
CA THR A 101 0.62 5.50 6.07
C THR A 101 0.08 6.24 4.86
N ILE A 102 -0.98 7.02 5.05
CA ILE A 102 -1.63 7.73 3.93
C ILE A 102 -1.09 9.15 3.81
N GLY A 103 -0.58 9.49 2.63
CA GLY A 103 -0.16 10.84 2.27
C GLY A 103 0.82 11.45 3.26
N THR A 104 0.54 12.69 3.64
CA THR A 104 1.42 13.48 4.52
C THR A 104 1.57 12.95 5.95
N ASP A 105 0.78 11.96 6.38
CA ASP A 105 0.94 11.32 7.69
C ASP A 105 2.29 10.60 7.84
N CYS A 106 2.92 10.20 6.73
CA CYS A 106 4.25 9.63 6.73
C CYS A 106 5.29 10.52 7.44
N LYS A 107 5.09 11.84 7.47
CA LYS A 107 5.99 12.80 8.12
C LYS A 107 6.04 12.66 9.63
N ALA A 108 4.96 12.17 10.24
CA ALA A 108 4.88 11.98 11.69
C ALA A 108 5.61 10.72 12.20
N ILE A 109 5.94 9.79 11.28
CA ILE A 109 6.60 8.54 11.64
C ILE A 109 8.09 8.80 11.94
N PRO A 110 8.66 8.22 13.00
CA PRO A 110 10.07 8.35 13.36
C PRO A 110 11.01 7.96 12.20
N GLN A 111 12.21 8.57 12.17
CA GLN A 111 13.14 8.41 11.05
C GLN A 111 13.75 7.00 10.91
N ASN A 112 13.66 6.18 11.94
CA ASN A 112 14.13 4.79 12.00
C ASN A 112 13.00 3.75 11.91
N GLU A 113 11.77 4.21 11.71
CA GLU A 113 10.59 3.35 11.55
C GLU A 113 10.02 3.49 10.14
N PRO A 114 9.52 2.42 9.52
CA PRO A 114 8.92 2.51 8.19
C PRO A 114 7.59 3.28 8.25
N SER A 115 7.34 4.09 7.23
CA SER A 115 6.03 4.65 6.93
C SER A 115 5.35 3.95 5.75
N LEU A 116 6.11 3.13 5.04
CA LEU A 116 5.71 2.17 4.02
C LEU A 116 6.53 0.91 4.22
N ASN A 117 5.90 -0.22 4.49
CA ASN A 117 6.58 -1.50 4.67
C ASN A 117 6.07 -2.53 3.67
N PHE A 118 6.95 -3.02 2.83
CA PHE A 118 6.68 -4.13 1.93
C PHE A 118 7.03 -5.45 2.64
N VAL A 119 6.19 -6.46 2.44
CA VAL A 119 6.38 -7.79 3.02
C VAL A 119 6.54 -8.79 1.88
N TRP A 120 7.64 -9.56 1.91
CA TRP A 120 8.00 -10.60 0.91
C TRP A 120 8.07 -10.12 -0.53
N LEU A 121 8.36 -8.84 -0.76
CA LEU A 121 8.42 -8.30 -2.12
C LEU A 121 9.46 -9.03 -3.00
N GLU A 122 10.53 -9.54 -2.40
CA GLU A 122 11.56 -10.32 -3.11
C GLU A 122 11.07 -11.70 -3.60
N GLU A 123 9.94 -12.18 -3.09
CA GLU A 123 9.36 -13.47 -3.47
C GLU A 123 8.32 -13.33 -4.61
N GLU A 124 7.97 -12.09 -4.98
CA GLU A 124 7.02 -11.77 -6.04
C GLU A 124 7.67 -11.82 -7.43
N ASP A 125 6.87 -12.09 -8.45
CA ASP A 125 7.29 -11.86 -9.83
C ASP A 125 7.30 -10.36 -10.17
N GLU A 126 7.85 -9.99 -11.32
CA GLU A 126 7.96 -8.59 -11.75
C GLU A 126 6.62 -7.86 -11.75
N LEU A 127 5.53 -8.54 -12.12
CA LEU A 127 4.19 -7.95 -12.14
C LEU A 127 3.65 -7.75 -10.72
N GLY A 128 3.91 -8.70 -9.83
CA GLY A 128 3.60 -8.60 -8.41
C GLY A 128 4.34 -7.44 -7.76
N ILE A 129 5.66 -7.35 -7.93
CA ILE A 129 6.47 -6.22 -7.44
C ILE A 129 5.91 -4.88 -7.92
N LYS A 130 5.62 -4.76 -9.24
CA LYS A 130 5.06 -3.54 -9.82
C LYS A 130 3.71 -3.18 -9.18
N ALA A 131 2.83 -4.15 -9.00
CA ALA A 131 1.51 -3.93 -8.40
C ALA A 131 1.61 -3.47 -6.94
N GLU A 132 2.47 -4.11 -6.14
CA GLU A 132 2.71 -3.77 -4.74
C GLU A 132 3.27 -2.36 -4.60
N VAL A 133 4.29 -2.02 -5.39
CA VAL A 133 4.92 -0.69 -5.36
C VAL A 133 3.92 0.38 -5.77
N LEU A 134 3.16 0.19 -6.84
CA LEU A 134 2.16 1.16 -7.28
C LEU A 134 1.08 1.38 -6.21
N ARG A 135 0.63 0.33 -5.54
CA ARG A 135 -0.37 0.43 -4.48
C ARG A 135 0.17 1.12 -3.24
N GLY A 136 1.36 0.74 -2.78
CA GLY A 136 2.02 1.39 -1.65
C GLY A 136 2.24 2.88 -1.89
N PHE A 137 2.73 3.24 -3.08
CA PHE A 137 2.90 4.65 -3.45
C PHE A 137 1.57 5.37 -3.70
N GLY A 138 0.52 4.68 -4.13
CA GLY A 138 -0.83 5.25 -4.14
C GLY A 138 -1.22 5.75 -2.76
N SER A 139 -1.00 4.94 -1.71
CA SER A 139 -1.24 5.37 -0.32
C SER A 139 -0.32 6.53 0.09
N VAL A 140 0.97 6.49 -0.23
CA VAL A 140 1.91 7.61 0.01
C VAL A 140 1.42 8.91 -0.64
N LEU A 141 0.77 8.86 -1.79
CA LEU A 141 0.22 10.02 -2.49
C LEU A 141 -1.12 10.51 -1.92
N GLY A 142 -1.68 9.82 -0.94
CA GLY A 142 -2.94 10.19 -0.29
C GLY A 142 -4.16 9.44 -0.80
N LEU A 143 -3.97 8.36 -1.58
CA LEU A 143 -5.06 7.52 -2.06
C LEU A 143 -5.43 6.47 -1.01
N GLY A 144 -6.72 6.33 -0.74
CA GLY A 144 -7.27 5.26 0.08
C GLY A 144 -7.63 4.02 -0.74
N PHE A 145 -7.88 2.93 -0.04
CA PHE A 145 -8.30 1.69 -0.67
C PHE A 145 -9.74 1.77 -1.19
N GLU A 146 -9.99 1.20 -2.36
CA GLU A 146 -11.32 1.19 -3.00
C GLU A 146 -12.40 0.47 -2.16
N HIS A 147 -12.04 -0.52 -1.35
CA HIS A 147 -13.04 -1.15 -0.48
C HIS A 147 -13.58 -0.20 0.59
N ARG A 148 -12.88 0.90 0.90
CA ARG A 148 -13.31 1.96 1.82
C ARG A 148 -14.06 3.10 1.12
N ASN A 149 -14.25 3.02 -0.21
CA ASN A 149 -15.06 3.95 -0.97
C ASN A 149 -16.51 3.92 -0.43
N PRO A 150 -17.16 5.07 -0.19
CA PRO A 150 -18.56 5.10 0.25
C PRO A 150 -19.51 4.28 -0.64
N ASP A 151 -19.23 4.19 -1.94
CA ASP A 151 -20.02 3.41 -2.91
C ASP A 151 -19.55 1.92 -3.01
N SER A 152 -18.66 1.46 -2.14
CA SER A 152 -18.09 0.11 -2.23
C SER A 152 -19.16 -0.97 -2.03
N PRO A 153 -19.28 -1.91 -2.96
CA PRO A 153 -20.18 -3.07 -2.81
C PRO A 153 -19.56 -4.21 -2.00
N VAL A 154 -18.33 -4.04 -1.50
CA VAL A 154 -17.58 -5.09 -0.82
C VAL A 154 -18.30 -5.52 0.46
N ARG A 155 -18.38 -6.83 0.67
CA ARG A 155 -18.90 -7.44 1.90
C ARG A 155 -17.79 -8.29 2.49
N PHE A 156 -17.48 -8.04 3.74
CA PHE A 156 -16.43 -8.75 4.48
C PHE A 156 -17.02 -9.92 5.27
N LYS A 157 -16.18 -10.90 5.59
CA LYS A 157 -16.44 -11.88 6.65
C LYS A 157 -16.62 -11.17 7.99
N SER A 158 -17.00 -11.93 9.04
CA SER A 158 -17.06 -11.37 10.38
C SER A 158 -15.71 -10.83 10.83
N THR A 159 -15.70 -9.84 11.70
CA THR A 159 -14.47 -9.24 12.23
C THR A 159 -13.62 -10.30 12.94
N ALA A 160 -14.25 -11.16 13.74
CA ALA A 160 -13.57 -12.24 14.45
C ALA A 160 -12.91 -13.27 13.49
N ASP A 161 -13.57 -13.63 12.37
CA ASP A 161 -13.01 -14.56 11.39
C ASP A 161 -11.76 -13.97 10.73
N ILE A 162 -11.83 -12.69 10.33
CA ILE A 162 -10.68 -11.99 9.72
C ILE A 162 -9.55 -11.85 10.74
N ALA A 163 -9.86 -11.41 11.95
CA ALA A 163 -8.88 -11.25 13.02
C ALA A 163 -8.11 -12.55 13.29
N GLY A 164 -8.84 -13.68 13.37
CA GLY A 164 -8.24 -14.99 13.57
C GLY A 164 -7.42 -15.50 12.37
N GLU A 165 -7.90 -15.23 11.14
CA GLU A 165 -7.24 -15.67 9.91
C GLU A 165 -5.90 -14.96 9.69
N TYR A 166 -5.83 -13.65 10.01
CA TYR A 166 -4.64 -12.81 9.74
C TYR A 166 -3.81 -12.49 10.99
N ASN A 167 -4.20 -13.02 12.15
CA ASN A 167 -3.54 -12.77 13.43
C ASN A 167 -3.36 -11.26 13.73
N ILE A 168 -4.43 -10.51 13.54
CA ILE A 168 -4.54 -9.07 13.85
C ILE A 168 -5.68 -8.85 14.83
N SER A 169 -5.72 -7.68 15.49
CA SER A 169 -6.80 -7.37 16.43
C SER A 169 -8.13 -7.11 15.71
N GLU A 170 -9.25 -7.33 16.40
CA GLU A 170 -10.58 -6.98 15.87
C GLU A 170 -10.70 -5.46 15.61
N GLU A 171 -10.01 -4.63 16.39
CA GLU A 171 -9.96 -3.17 16.20
C GLU A 171 -9.30 -2.81 14.88
N GLU A 172 -8.16 -3.43 14.54
CA GLU A 172 -7.48 -3.25 13.24
C GLU A 172 -8.39 -3.69 12.08
N VAL A 173 -9.16 -4.77 12.26
CA VAL A 173 -10.12 -5.24 11.24
C VAL A 173 -11.26 -4.23 11.06
N GLU A 174 -11.81 -3.68 12.13
CA GLU A 174 -12.87 -2.67 12.03
C GLU A 174 -12.38 -1.38 11.37
N GLU A 175 -11.19 -0.91 11.71
CA GLU A 175 -10.56 0.23 11.04
C GLU A 175 -10.36 -0.05 9.54
N PHE A 176 -9.89 -1.24 9.19
CA PHE A 176 -9.72 -1.68 7.81
C PHE A 176 -11.03 -1.69 7.01
N LYS A 177 -12.14 -2.11 7.63
CA LYS A 177 -13.46 -2.16 7.00
C LYS A 177 -14.17 -0.82 6.93
N GLN A 178 -13.76 0.16 7.74
CA GLN A 178 -14.44 1.44 7.87
C GLN A 178 -14.46 2.18 6.53
N LEU A 179 -15.65 2.53 6.05
CA LEU A 179 -15.79 3.37 4.87
C LEU A 179 -15.36 4.81 5.17
N TYR A 180 -14.77 5.46 4.18
CA TYR A 180 -14.56 6.90 4.23
C TYR A 180 -15.89 7.64 4.11
N THR A 181 -15.95 8.84 4.67
CA THR A 181 -17.10 9.72 4.48
C THR A 181 -16.88 10.62 3.24
N GLU A 182 -17.97 11.03 2.57
CA GLU A 182 -17.90 11.93 1.40
C GLU A 182 -17.22 13.27 1.74
N GLY A 183 -17.31 13.73 2.98
CA GLY A 183 -16.67 14.96 3.43
C GLY A 183 -15.16 14.88 3.52
N GLU A 184 -14.62 13.69 3.83
CA GLU A 184 -13.19 13.45 4.03
C GLU A 184 -12.43 13.15 2.75
N THR A 185 -13.15 12.76 1.69
CA THR A 185 -12.53 12.24 0.47
C THR A 185 -13.00 12.95 -0.78
N ASP A 186 -12.15 12.95 -1.81
CA ASP A 186 -12.53 13.15 -3.19
C ASP A 186 -12.75 11.76 -3.78
N THR A 187 -14.01 11.37 -3.94
CA THR A 187 -14.38 10.05 -4.45
C THR A 187 -14.91 10.11 -5.86
N THR A 188 -14.53 9.13 -6.64
CA THR A 188 -15.28 8.72 -7.82
C THR A 188 -16.15 7.52 -7.45
N ARG A 189 -16.99 7.06 -8.38
CA ARG A 189 -17.68 5.79 -8.20
C ARG A 189 -16.68 4.66 -8.00
N TYR A 190 -17.04 3.67 -7.20
CA TYR A 190 -16.24 2.46 -6.99
C TYR A 190 -15.74 1.88 -8.32
N ASP A 191 -14.42 1.70 -8.43
CA ASP A 191 -13.79 1.11 -9.60
C ASP A 191 -13.09 -0.22 -9.22
N LYS A 192 -13.73 -1.32 -9.62
CA LYS A 192 -13.17 -2.67 -9.39
C LYS A 192 -11.83 -2.94 -10.11
N SER A 193 -11.42 -2.08 -11.03
CA SER A 193 -10.18 -2.18 -11.78
C SER A 193 -9.07 -1.25 -11.26
N SER A 194 -9.36 -0.45 -10.23
CA SER A 194 -8.36 0.42 -9.59
C SER A 194 -7.21 -0.39 -9.00
N ILE A 195 -5.98 0.14 -9.09
CA ILE A 195 -4.81 -0.43 -8.41
C ILE A 195 -4.99 -0.45 -6.89
N MET A 196 -5.86 0.41 -6.36
CA MET A 196 -6.17 0.50 -4.93
C MET A 196 -7.25 -0.50 -4.48
N VAL A 197 -7.72 -1.38 -5.37
CA VAL A 197 -8.58 -2.52 -4.98
C VAL A 197 -7.73 -3.60 -4.33
N LEU A 198 -8.13 -4.05 -3.15
CA LEU A 198 -7.56 -5.24 -2.53
C LEU A 198 -8.26 -6.48 -3.07
N THR A 199 -7.49 -7.52 -3.35
CA THR A 199 -8.04 -8.85 -3.63
C THR A 199 -8.46 -9.47 -2.31
N ILE A 200 -9.77 -9.47 -2.05
CA ILE A 200 -10.34 -10.10 -0.85
C ILE A 200 -10.80 -11.50 -1.27
N PRO A 201 -10.38 -12.58 -0.57
CA PRO A 201 -10.86 -13.91 -0.88
C PRO A 201 -12.37 -13.98 -0.73
N ARG A 202 -13.00 -14.62 -1.68
CA ARG A 202 -14.41 -14.98 -1.53
C ARG A 202 -14.51 -16.15 -0.56
N SER A 203 -15.42 -16.03 0.39
CA SER A 203 -15.84 -17.12 1.27
C SER A 203 -16.40 -18.29 0.48
#